data_0bf36c34118f556d5fcd893c18876487
#
_entry.id   0bf36c34118f556d5fcd893c18876487
#
_cell.length_a   1.000
_cell.length_b   1.000
_cell.length_c   1.000
_cell.angle_alpha   90.00
_cell.angle_beta   90.00
_cell.angle_gamma   90.00
#
_symmetry.space_group_name_H-M   'P 1'
#
loop_
_entity.id
_entity.type
_entity.pdbx_description
1 polymer ?
#
loop_
_entity_poly.entity_id
_entity_poly.type
_entity_poly.pdbx_seq_one_letter_code
_entity_poly.pdbx_strand_id
1 'polypeptide(L)'
;MELYDVMRTTFAARDYTGEEMPDEVLYEILENARFAPSGGNRQGNRIIIIRDQDTKNALGALNEPAAKRYMAQINVGENPWNSYAPTSCTPEEIEATPPASLLTEPVKKCSVALVFIVDLKVVASMDQDLDRVGIISGGSIYPFVWNVLMAARQAGYGGTIT
;
A
#
# COMPACT_ATOMS: atom_id res chain seq x y z
N MET A 1 21.46 0.67 9.49
CA MET A 1 21.74 1.62 8.36
C MET A 1 21.64 3.04 8.87
N GLU A 2 22.34 3.99 8.27
CA GLU A 2 22.15 5.40 8.56
C GLU A 2 20.81 5.89 7.97
N LEU A 3 20.18 6.89 8.61
CA LEU A 3 18.85 7.37 8.24
C LEU A 3 18.75 7.75 6.76
N TYR A 4 19.75 8.46 6.23
CA TYR A 4 19.72 8.88 4.82
C TYR A 4 19.87 7.69 3.86
N ASP A 5 20.56 6.64 4.25
CA ASP A 5 20.65 5.43 3.44
C ASP A 5 19.31 4.69 3.42
N VAL A 6 18.62 4.60 4.56
CA VAL A 6 17.26 4.05 4.62
C VAL A 6 16.33 4.82 3.69
N MET A 7 16.30 6.15 3.82
CA MET A 7 15.43 7.02 3.01
C MET A 7 15.69 6.90 1.50
N ARG A 8 16.97 6.79 1.10
CA ARG A 8 17.39 6.74 -0.31
C ARG A 8 17.25 5.36 -0.93
N THR A 9 17.29 4.31 -0.12
CA THR A 9 17.30 2.92 -0.60
C THR A 9 16.03 2.14 -0.32
N THR A 10 15.04 2.74 0.36
CA THR A 10 13.70 2.16 0.46
C THR A 10 13.01 2.21 -0.91
N PHE A 11 12.59 1.07 -1.41
CA PHE A 11 11.95 0.93 -2.72
C PHE A 11 10.77 -0.03 -2.66
N ALA A 12 9.93 -0.01 -3.68
CA ALA A 12 8.79 -0.92 -3.80
C ALA A 12 9.26 -2.33 -4.20
N ALA A 13 9.59 -3.17 -3.21
CA ALA A 13 9.93 -4.56 -3.42
C ALA A 13 8.68 -5.37 -3.77
N ARG A 14 8.72 -6.11 -4.89
CA ARG A 14 7.60 -6.92 -5.38
C ARG A 14 7.97 -8.38 -5.65
N ASP A 15 9.23 -8.73 -5.42
CA ASP A 15 9.72 -10.10 -5.45
C ASP A 15 10.40 -10.41 -4.12
N TYR A 16 10.16 -11.59 -3.58
CA TYR A 16 10.53 -11.96 -2.22
C TYR A 16 11.24 -13.30 -2.19
N THR A 17 12.17 -13.47 -1.24
CA THR A 17 12.94 -14.70 -1.05
C THR A 17 12.09 -15.87 -0.53
N GLY A 18 10.94 -15.56 0.08
CA GLY A 18 10.10 -16.53 0.78
C GLY A 18 10.53 -16.81 2.22
N GLU A 19 11.60 -16.17 2.70
CA GLU A 19 12.01 -16.26 4.11
C GLU A 19 10.98 -15.62 5.02
N GLU A 20 10.66 -16.29 6.12
CA GLU A 20 9.74 -15.77 7.12
C GLU A 20 10.35 -14.59 7.87
N MET A 21 9.54 -13.54 8.05
CA MET A 21 9.86 -12.46 8.98
C MET A 21 9.48 -12.90 10.40
N PRO A 22 10.42 -12.97 11.36
CA PRO A 22 10.10 -13.28 12.76
C PRO A 22 9.14 -12.25 13.36
N ASP A 23 8.30 -12.71 14.30
CA ASP A 23 7.32 -11.81 14.95
C ASP A 23 8.01 -10.68 15.72
N GLU A 24 9.14 -10.96 16.37
CA GLU A 24 9.91 -9.97 17.12
C GLU A 24 10.36 -8.81 16.20
N VAL A 25 10.83 -9.14 14.99
CA VAL A 25 11.24 -8.13 13.99
C VAL A 25 10.03 -7.34 13.49
N LEU A 26 8.91 -8.03 13.20
CA LEU A 26 7.69 -7.37 12.78
C LEU A 26 7.19 -6.39 13.83
N TYR A 27 7.13 -6.82 15.09
CA TYR A 27 6.67 -5.96 16.19
C TYR A 27 7.61 -4.78 16.42
N GLU A 28 8.94 -4.95 16.30
CA GLU A 28 9.89 -3.85 16.36
C GLU A 28 9.66 -2.83 15.23
N ILE A 29 9.41 -3.29 14.01
CA ILE A 29 9.07 -2.43 12.86
C ILE A 29 7.81 -1.61 13.18
N LEU A 30 6.75 -2.26 13.67
CA LEU A 30 5.48 -1.62 13.96
C LEU A 30 5.57 -0.65 15.15
N GLU A 31 6.33 -1.00 16.19
CA GLU A 31 6.58 -0.14 17.35
C GLU A 31 7.31 1.15 16.95
N ASN A 32 8.31 1.07 16.08
CA ASN A 32 8.98 2.26 15.57
C ASN A 32 8.06 3.10 14.66
N ALA A 33 7.26 2.45 13.84
CA ALA A 33 6.38 3.13 12.89
C ALA A 33 5.25 3.93 13.56
N ARG A 34 4.75 3.50 14.73
CA ARG A 34 3.64 4.15 15.43
C ARG A 34 3.91 5.59 15.89
N PHE A 35 5.18 6.03 15.88
CA PHE A 35 5.55 7.41 16.17
C PHE A 35 5.33 8.37 15.00
N ALA A 36 4.79 7.88 13.88
CA ALA A 36 4.39 8.73 12.77
C ALA A 36 3.34 9.77 13.21
N PRO A 37 3.41 11.00 12.67
CA PRO A 37 2.43 12.03 13.01
C PRO A 37 1.03 11.68 12.50
N SER A 38 0.02 12.14 13.21
CA SER A 38 -1.37 12.18 12.74
C SER A 38 -2.05 13.47 13.19
N GLY A 39 -3.02 13.97 12.44
CA GLY A 39 -3.73 15.21 12.76
C GLY A 39 -4.29 15.18 14.18
N GLY A 40 -3.86 16.16 15.03
CA GLY A 40 -4.22 16.20 16.44
C GLY A 40 -3.75 15.00 17.27
N ASN A 41 -2.78 14.25 16.77
CA ASN A 41 -2.27 12.99 17.38
C ASN A 41 -3.37 11.96 17.68
N ARG A 42 -4.40 11.89 16.83
CA ARG A 42 -5.59 11.04 17.05
C ARG A 42 -5.35 9.54 16.81
N GLN A 43 -4.30 9.19 16.07
CA GLN A 43 -3.80 7.82 15.89
C GLN A 43 -4.90 6.81 15.52
N GLY A 44 -5.70 7.13 14.48
CA GLY A 44 -6.82 6.32 14.01
C GLY A 44 -6.46 5.02 13.28
N ASN A 45 -5.16 4.75 13.12
CA ASN A 45 -4.68 3.61 12.37
C ASN A 45 -4.78 2.31 13.20
N ARG A 46 -5.11 1.21 12.51
CA ARG A 46 -5.03 -0.18 13.00
C ARG A 46 -4.41 -1.04 11.93
N ILE A 47 -3.80 -2.16 12.31
CA ILE A 47 -3.16 -3.09 11.40
C ILE A 47 -3.72 -4.48 11.63
N ILE A 48 -4.07 -5.17 10.54
CA ILE A 48 -4.29 -6.61 10.54
C ILE A 48 -3.03 -7.25 9.95
N ILE A 49 -2.41 -8.15 10.71
CA ILE A 49 -1.25 -8.95 10.30
C ILE A 49 -1.77 -10.24 9.67
N ILE A 50 -1.40 -10.51 8.43
CA ILE A 50 -1.85 -11.68 7.68
C ILE A 50 -0.63 -12.50 7.27
N ARG A 51 -0.54 -13.72 7.82
CA ARG A 51 0.45 -14.74 7.47
C ARG A 51 -0.16 -15.93 6.74
N ASP A 52 -1.46 -16.15 6.96
CA ASP A 52 -2.19 -17.26 6.36
C ASP A 52 -2.17 -17.18 4.83
N GLN A 53 -1.74 -18.29 4.19
CA GLN A 53 -1.54 -18.32 2.75
C GLN A 53 -2.85 -18.21 1.97
N ASP A 54 -3.93 -18.83 2.47
CA ASP A 54 -5.23 -18.78 1.78
C ASP A 54 -5.80 -17.37 1.81
N THR A 55 -5.65 -16.66 2.93
CA THR A 55 -6.03 -15.25 3.06
C THR A 55 -5.20 -14.36 2.13
N LYS A 56 -3.88 -14.58 2.03
CA LYS A 56 -3.01 -13.85 1.08
C LYS A 56 -3.42 -14.12 -0.37
N ASN A 57 -3.76 -15.36 -0.71
CA ASN A 57 -4.25 -15.73 -2.03
C ASN A 57 -5.58 -15.02 -2.36
N ALA A 58 -6.51 -14.98 -1.40
CA ALA A 58 -7.78 -14.27 -1.55
C ALA A 58 -7.57 -12.76 -1.76
N LEU A 59 -6.65 -12.13 -1.00
CA LEU A 59 -6.28 -10.72 -1.21
C LEU A 59 -5.70 -10.48 -2.61
N GLY A 60 -4.83 -11.39 -3.09
CA GLY A 60 -4.29 -11.31 -4.45
C GLY A 60 -5.39 -11.36 -5.52
N ALA A 61 -6.39 -12.22 -5.34
CA ALA A 61 -7.53 -12.30 -6.24
C ALA A 61 -8.39 -11.03 -6.22
N LEU A 62 -8.56 -10.40 -5.05
CA LEU A 62 -9.27 -9.11 -4.94
C LEU A 62 -8.58 -7.96 -5.69
N ASN A 63 -7.28 -8.05 -5.94
CA ASN A 63 -6.53 -7.05 -6.70
C ASN A 63 -6.70 -7.21 -8.23
N GLU A 64 -7.20 -8.33 -8.73
CA GLU A 64 -7.28 -8.59 -10.18
C GLU A 64 -8.07 -7.55 -10.95
N PRO A 65 -9.27 -7.10 -10.53
CA PRO A 65 -10.01 -6.09 -11.27
C PRO A 65 -9.26 -4.75 -11.36
N ALA A 66 -8.56 -4.36 -10.29
CA ALA A 66 -7.74 -3.16 -10.28
C ALA A 66 -6.51 -3.32 -11.18
N ALA A 67 -5.87 -4.49 -11.19
CA ALA A 67 -4.73 -4.80 -12.05
C ALA A 67 -5.11 -4.82 -13.53
N LYS A 68 -6.31 -5.33 -13.90
CA LYS A 68 -6.86 -5.26 -15.25
C LYS A 68 -7.04 -3.81 -15.69
N ARG A 69 -7.70 -2.99 -14.87
CA ARG A 69 -7.91 -1.57 -15.15
C ARG A 69 -6.59 -0.83 -15.31
N TYR A 70 -5.61 -1.08 -14.43
CA TYR A 70 -4.28 -0.49 -14.52
C TYR A 70 -3.64 -0.77 -15.88
N MET A 71 -3.65 -2.04 -16.31
CA MET A 71 -3.07 -2.43 -17.60
C MET A 71 -3.84 -1.87 -18.79
N ALA A 72 -5.17 -1.87 -18.75
CA ALA A 72 -5.98 -1.28 -19.83
C ALA A 72 -5.62 0.20 -20.03
N GLN A 73 -5.51 0.97 -18.94
CA GLN A 73 -5.14 2.38 -19.01
C GLN A 73 -3.71 2.59 -19.55
N ILE A 74 -2.74 1.77 -19.13
CA ILE A 74 -1.37 1.80 -19.71
C ILE A 74 -1.40 1.54 -21.23
N ASN A 75 -2.17 0.55 -21.67
CA ASN A 75 -2.23 0.15 -23.08
C ASN A 75 -2.75 1.28 -23.99
N VAL A 76 -3.59 2.16 -23.47
CA VAL A 76 -4.09 3.34 -24.21
C VAL A 76 -3.29 4.62 -23.93
N GLY A 77 -2.17 4.53 -23.20
CA GLY A 77 -1.28 5.66 -22.92
C GLY A 77 -1.76 6.58 -21.78
N GLU A 78 -2.71 6.16 -20.98
CA GLU A 78 -3.15 6.90 -19.80
C GLU A 78 -2.20 6.74 -18.61
N ASN A 79 -2.18 7.72 -17.72
CA ASN A 79 -1.65 7.54 -16.37
C ASN A 79 -2.71 6.83 -15.52
N PRO A 80 -2.51 5.57 -15.11
CA PRO A 80 -3.52 4.82 -14.36
C PRO A 80 -3.94 5.54 -13.09
N TRP A 81 -5.24 5.47 -12.79
CA TRP A 81 -5.82 6.05 -11.57
C TRP A 81 -5.59 7.55 -11.40
N ASN A 82 -5.32 8.29 -12.50
CA ASN A 82 -5.23 9.74 -12.37
C ASN A 82 -6.54 10.31 -11.80
N SER A 83 -6.41 11.38 -11.01
CA SER A 83 -7.55 12.00 -10.32
C SER A 83 -8.19 13.16 -11.10
N TYR A 84 -7.71 13.44 -12.31
CA TYR A 84 -8.09 14.62 -13.09
C TYR A 84 -9.03 14.28 -14.26
N ALA A 85 -8.72 13.25 -15.01
CA ALA A 85 -9.47 12.88 -16.21
C ALA A 85 -10.10 11.48 -16.06
N PRO A 86 -11.34 11.28 -16.54
CA PRO A 86 -11.91 9.95 -16.63
C PRO A 86 -11.12 9.08 -17.62
N THR A 87 -11.13 7.76 -17.41
CA THR A 87 -10.53 6.83 -18.36
C THR A 87 -11.35 6.76 -19.66
N SER A 88 -10.64 6.58 -20.77
CA SER A 88 -11.24 6.26 -22.09
C SER A 88 -11.53 4.77 -22.26
N CYS A 89 -10.97 3.91 -21.37
CA CYS A 89 -11.20 2.46 -21.44
C CYS A 89 -12.65 2.11 -21.09
N THR A 90 -13.31 1.30 -21.89
CA THR A 90 -14.63 0.75 -21.59
C THR A 90 -14.55 -0.37 -20.55
N PRO A 91 -15.65 -0.68 -19.85
CA PRO A 91 -15.70 -1.82 -18.92
C PRO A 91 -15.30 -3.15 -19.61
N GLU A 92 -15.71 -3.35 -20.86
CA GLU A 92 -15.43 -4.55 -21.65
C GLU A 92 -13.94 -4.68 -21.97
N GLU A 93 -13.29 -3.57 -22.36
CA GLU A 93 -11.84 -3.52 -22.61
C GLU A 93 -11.04 -3.81 -21.33
N ILE A 94 -11.46 -3.24 -20.20
CA ILE A 94 -10.85 -3.51 -18.88
C ILE A 94 -10.98 -5.00 -18.55
N GLU A 95 -12.17 -5.57 -18.67
CA GLU A 95 -12.41 -6.99 -18.33
C GLU A 95 -11.63 -7.94 -19.24
N ALA A 96 -11.47 -7.61 -20.53
CA ALA A 96 -10.70 -8.40 -21.49
C ALA A 96 -9.18 -8.29 -21.30
N THR A 97 -8.70 -7.30 -20.52
CA THR A 97 -7.27 -7.07 -20.33
C THR A 97 -6.70 -8.03 -19.27
N PRO A 98 -5.60 -8.74 -19.53
CA PRO A 98 -4.93 -9.55 -18.53
C PRO A 98 -4.45 -8.69 -17.34
N PRO A 99 -4.61 -9.17 -16.08
CA PRO A 99 -4.13 -8.44 -14.92
C PRO A 99 -2.60 -8.40 -14.88
N ALA A 100 -2.02 -7.30 -14.40
CA ALA A 100 -0.59 -7.18 -14.18
C ALA A 100 -0.17 -8.05 -12.98
N SER A 101 0.66 -9.05 -13.20
CA SER A 101 1.17 -9.94 -12.13
C SER A 101 1.92 -9.16 -11.04
N LEU A 102 2.60 -8.07 -11.40
CA LEU A 102 3.30 -7.21 -10.44
C LEU A 102 2.37 -6.55 -9.39
N LEU A 103 1.05 -6.55 -9.61
CA LEU A 103 0.05 -6.02 -8.67
C LEU A 103 -0.67 -7.14 -7.89
N THR A 104 -0.72 -8.35 -8.41
CA THR A 104 -1.46 -9.47 -7.82
C THR A 104 -0.57 -10.47 -7.08
N GLU A 105 0.65 -10.71 -7.58
CA GLU A 105 1.53 -11.74 -7.04
C GLU A 105 2.28 -11.35 -5.75
N PRO A 106 2.71 -10.09 -5.53
CA PRO A 106 3.49 -9.76 -4.34
C PRO A 106 2.78 -10.10 -3.03
N VAL A 107 1.47 -9.85 -2.92
CA VAL A 107 0.70 -10.16 -1.71
C VAL A 107 0.59 -11.67 -1.45
N LYS A 108 0.61 -12.49 -2.50
CA LYS A 108 0.59 -13.96 -2.39
C LYS A 108 1.95 -14.52 -1.94
N LYS A 109 3.05 -13.87 -2.33
CA LYS A 109 4.43 -14.35 -2.13
C LYS A 109 5.13 -13.77 -0.90
N CYS A 110 4.65 -12.66 -0.35
CA CYS A 110 5.26 -12.04 0.83
C CYS A 110 5.16 -12.95 2.07
N SER A 111 6.10 -12.83 3.00
CA SER A 111 6.07 -13.55 4.28
C SER A 111 4.93 -13.06 5.18
N VAL A 112 4.62 -11.76 5.09
CA VAL A 112 3.54 -11.11 5.83
C VAL A 112 2.89 -10.02 4.98
N ALA A 113 1.56 -9.99 4.95
CA ALA A 113 0.79 -8.88 4.42
C ALA A 113 0.19 -8.07 5.58
N LEU A 114 0.24 -6.74 5.47
CA LEU A 114 -0.28 -5.82 6.46
C LEU A 114 -1.46 -5.05 5.86
N VAL A 115 -2.66 -5.22 6.42
CA VAL A 115 -3.82 -4.42 6.02
C VAL A 115 -3.98 -3.26 6.99
N PHE A 116 -3.80 -2.04 6.49
CA PHE A 116 -3.95 -0.82 7.26
C PHE A 116 -5.42 -0.39 7.25
N ILE A 117 -6.02 -0.35 8.44
CA ILE A 117 -7.38 0.12 8.65
C ILE A 117 -7.32 1.49 9.33
N VAL A 118 -8.19 2.38 8.89
CA VAL A 118 -8.25 3.75 9.41
C VAL A 118 -9.66 4.05 9.90
N ASP A 119 -9.78 4.55 11.14
CA ASP A 119 -11.02 5.12 11.62
C ASP A 119 -11.21 6.53 11.03
N LEU A 120 -12.06 6.64 10.03
CA LEU A 120 -12.32 7.91 9.35
C LEU A 120 -12.97 8.98 10.25
N LYS A 121 -13.56 8.60 11.41
CA LYS A 121 -14.14 9.57 12.36
C LYS A 121 -13.09 10.45 13.03
N VAL A 122 -11.84 9.97 13.09
CA VAL A 122 -10.74 10.69 13.73
C VAL A 122 -9.71 11.24 12.73
N VAL A 123 -9.96 11.08 11.44
CA VAL A 123 -9.10 11.63 10.37
C VAL A 123 -9.64 12.98 9.93
N ALA A 124 -8.78 14.00 9.92
CA ALA A 124 -9.13 15.32 9.40
C ALA A 124 -9.16 15.28 7.86
N SER A 125 -10.22 15.83 7.27
CA SER A 125 -10.41 15.96 5.82
C SER A 125 -10.92 17.39 5.51
N MET A 126 -10.07 18.38 5.78
CA MET A 126 -10.43 19.80 5.64
C MET A 126 -10.70 20.23 4.20
N ASP A 127 -10.31 19.43 3.24
CA ASP A 127 -10.49 19.65 1.81
C ASP A 127 -11.62 18.79 1.18
N GLN A 128 -12.48 18.21 1.99
CA GLN A 128 -13.56 17.33 1.52
C GLN A 128 -14.64 18.08 0.70
N ASP A 129 -14.81 19.38 0.95
CA ASP A 129 -15.82 20.21 0.28
C ASP A 129 -15.28 20.97 -0.94
N LEU A 130 -14.02 20.73 -1.33
CA LEU A 130 -13.43 21.32 -2.53
C LEU A 130 -13.79 20.50 -3.78
N ASP A 131 -13.92 21.18 -4.92
CA ASP A 131 -14.20 20.54 -6.22
C ASP A 131 -12.92 19.87 -6.80
N ARG A 132 -12.38 18.93 -6.03
CA ARG A 132 -11.26 18.04 -6.38
C ARG A 132 -11.18 16.86 -5.43
N VAL A 133 -10.38 15.86 -5.79
CA VAL A 133 -10.08 14.75 -4.87
C VAL A 133 -9.44 15.28 -3.58
N GLY A 134 -9.97 14.86 -2.43
CA GLY A 134 -9.41 15.18 -1.12
C GLY A 134 -8.06 14.46 -0.91
N ILE A 135 -7.05 15.20 -0.43
CA ILE A 135 -5.70 14.67 -0.19
C ILE A 135 -5.24 14.83 1.27
N ILE A 136 -5.86 15.72 2.03
CA ILE A 136 -5.41 16.07 3.40
C ILE A 136 -5.53 14.87 4.35
N SER A 137 -6.55 14.04 4.20
CA SER A 137 -6.75 12.82 5.01
C SER A 137 -5.54 11.87 4.94
N GLY A 138 -4.88 11.80 3.78
CA GLY A 138 -3.67 11.01 3.58
C GLY A 138 -2.52 11.37 4.51
N GLY A 139 -2.45 12.64 4.96
CA GLY A 139 -1.43 13.13 5.89
C GLY A 139 -1.45 12.46 7.28
N SER A 140 -2.57 11.83 7.67
CA SER A 140 -2.69 11.06 8.92
C SER A 140 -2.56 9.54 8.70
N ILE A 141 -2.38 9.09 7.47
CA ILE A 141 -2.35 7.67 7.11
C ILE A 141 -0.98 7.28 6.55
N TYR A 142 -0.57 7.91 5.46
CA TYR A 142 0.65 7.55 4.72
C TYR A 142 1.95 7.72 5.52
N PRO A 143 2.14 8.71 6.41
CA PRO A 143 3.35 8.77 7.23
C PRO A 143 3.58 7.51 8.06
N PHE A 144 2.51 6.93 8.61
CA PHE A 144 2.60 5.66 9.36
C PHE A 144 3.02 4.50 8.44
N VAL A 145 2.35 4.34 7.29
CA VAL A 145 2.66 3.28 6.32
C VAL A 145 4.09 3.43 5.80
N TRP A 146 4.52 4.66 5.52
CA TRP A 146 5.88 4.93 5.08
C TRP A 146 6.93 4.61 6.15
N ASN A 147 6.66 4.94 7.42
CA ASN A 147 7.54 4.55 8.53
C ASN A 147 7.67 3.03 8.65
N VAL A 148 6.60 2.26 8.40
CA VAL A 148 6.70 0.78 8.35
C VAL A 148 7.67 0.34 7.28
N LEU A 149 7.62 0.90 6.06
CA LEU A 149 8.56 0.54 5.00
C LEU A 149 10.00 0.93 5.33
N MET A 150 10.21 2.12 5.91
CA MET A 150 11.56 2.54 6.33
C MET A 150 12.12 1.68 7.46
N ALA A 151 11.30 1.33 8.45
CA ALA A 151 11.70 0.46 9.54
C ALA A 151 12.00 -0.97 9.04
N ALA A 152 11.18 -1.48 8.11
CA ALA A 152 11.45 -2.75 7.44
C ALA A 152 12.79 -2.70 6.69
N ARG A 153 13.06 -1.62 5.93
CA ARG A 153 14.34 -1.42 5.25
C ARG A 153 15.52 -1.38 6.22
N GLN A 154 15.37 -0.70 7.35
CA GLN A 154 16.38 -0.66 8.42
C GLN A 154 16.68 -2.06 8.96
N ALA A 155 15.66 -2.90 9.10
CA ALA A 155 15.76 -4.29 9.56
C ALA A 155 16.23 -5.28 8.46
N GLY A 156 16.52 -4.80 7.23
CA GLY A 156 17.00 -5.63 6.11
C GLY A 156 15.90 -6.23 5.24
N TYR A 157 14.64 -5.84 5.44
CA TYR A 157 13.49 -6.30 4.65
C TYR A 157 13.07 -5.27 3.61
N GLY A 158 12.32 -5.74 2.61
CA GLY A 158 11.68 -4.90 1.60
C GLY A 158 10.16 -5.08 1.62
N GLY A 159 9.45 -4.07 1.11
CA GLY A 159 8.00 -4.12 1.00
C GLY A 159 7.47 -3.18 -0.07
N THR A 160 6.18 -3.24 -0.33
CA THR A 160 5.47 -2.33 -1.23
C THR A 160 4.11 -1.96 -0.65
N ILE A 161 3.64 -0.76 -1.00
CA ILE A 161 2.25 -0.33 -0.78
C ILE A 161 1.48 -0.63 -2.07
N THR A 162 0.31 -1.22 -1.94
CA THR A 162 -0.57 -1.54 -3.07
C THR A 162 -2.02 -1.21 -2.72
#